data_6bf459b64ff621d419ae794c17c747c6
#
_entry.id   6bf459b64ff621d419ae794c17c747c6
#
_cell.length_a   1.000
_cell.length_b   1.000
_cell.length_c   1.000
_cell.angle_alpha   90.00
_cell.angle_beta   90.00
_cell.angle_gamma   90.00
#
_symmetry.space_group_name_H-M   'P 1'
#
loop_
_entity.id
_entity.type
_entity.pdbx_description
1 polymer ?
#
loop_
_entity_poly.entity_id
_entity_poly.type
_entity_poly.pdbx_seq_one_letter_code
_entity_poly.pdbx_strand_id
1 'polypeptide(L)'
;MINPDKYRARVEKAKAQLKKSQAQAAKARRDVERLKPLYEQHAASQLDLDNATAALEDAEANIAMSKADLDQAEMELSYTVVTSPLSGYISERFVDVGALVGPGVNSKLAAVVKSDTVLVDFKMTALDYLRAERRNVKFGEQDTTRSWQPTVTVTLADDSEYPVKGIVDFADPLVDPKTGTFGVRAELSNPNQKLLPGQFTKVKLLLDVRERSIVVPRKALSIEKGGAFIYIIRRDDIAEKRFVQTGPEIGNKVVIERGLGENERVVVEGYHKLVPGVKVHAVEAGDEKAIQALREEEEQ
;
A
#
# COMPACT_ATOMS: atom_id res chain seq x y z
N MET A 1 6.49 1.45 -31.74
CA MET A 1 7.84 1.11 -32.22
C MET A 1 8.42 2.32 -32.95
N ILE A 2 9.63 2.70 -32.59
CA ILE A 2 10.38 3.77 -33.28
C ILE A 2 11.01 3.19 -34.53
N ASN A 3 11.20 3.98 -35.61
CA ASN A 3 11.80 3.47 -36.86
C ASN A 3 13.21 2.91 -36.58
N PRO A 4 13.47 1.60 -36.79
CA PRO A 4 14.72 0.95 -36.44
C PRO A 4 15.79 1.01 -37.53
N ASP A 5 15.49 1.46 -38.75
CA ASP A 5 16.33 1.24 -39.93
C ASP A 5 17.73 1.85 -39.77
N LYS A 6 17.80 3.08 -39.24
CA LYS A 6 19.08 3.75 -38.96
C LYS A 6 19.92 2.98 -37.94
N TYR A 7 19.29 2.45 -36.93
CA TYR A 7 19.96 1.71 -35.85
C TYR A 7 20.40 0.33 -36.34
N ARG A 8 19.59 -0.37 -37.15
CA ARG A 8 19.99 -1.63 -37.78
C ARG A 8 21.24 -1.44 -38.64
N ALA A 9 21.28 -0.38 -39.47
CA ALA A 9 22.46 -0.09 -40.28
C ALA A 9 23.73 0.14 -39.43
N ARG A 10 23.61 0.79 -38.26
CA ARG A 10 24.73 0.95 -37.31
C ARG A 10 25.20 -0.39 -36.74
N VAL A 11 24.31 -1.27 -36.35
CA VAL A 11 24.64 -2.60 -35.85
C VAL A 11 25.38 -3.40 -36.92
N GLU A 12 24.91 -3.41 -38.15
CA GLU A 12 25.58 -4.13 -39.24
C GLU A 12 26.99 -3.55 -39.54
N LYS A 13 27.14 -2.21 -39.45
CA LYS A 13 28.46 -1.56 -39.56
C LYS A 13 29.42 -2.01 -38.46
N ALA A 14 28.94 -2.02 -37.19
CA ALA A 14 29.74 -2.43 -36.05
C ALA A 14 30.11 -3.92 -36.11
N LYS A 15 29.19 -4.80 -36.53
CA LYS A 15 29.49 -6.23 -36.81
C LYS A 15 30.57 -6.42 -37.84
N ALA A 16 30.52 -5.66 -38.95
CA ALA A 16 31.53 -5.72 -39.96
C ALA A 16 32.91 -5.26 -39.44
N GLN A 17 32.93 -4.21 -38.60
CA GLN A 17 34.17 -3.73 -37.97
C GLN A 17 34.78 -4.77 -37.01
N LEU A 18 33.96 -5.40 -36.18
CA LEU A 18 34.38 -6.47 -35.27
C LEU A 18 34.98 -7.65 -36.07
N LYS A 19 34.31 -8.07 -37.14
CA LYS A 19 34.82 -9.12 -38.00
C LYS A 19 36.19 -8.77 -38.64
N LYS A 20 36.39 -7.49 -39.03
CA LYS A 20 37.66 -6.99 -39.49
C LYS A 20 38.75 -7.09 -38.43
N SER A 21 38.47 -6.62 -37.18
CA SER A 21 39.41 -6.69 -36.07
C SER A 21 39.76 -8.14 -35.70
N GLN A 22 38.79 -9.04 -35.74
CA GLN A 22 39.01 -10.49 -35.52
C GLN A 22 39.94 -11.08 -36.57
N ALA A 23 39.79 -10.70 -37.87
CA ALA A 23 40.65 -11.16 -38.92
C ALA A 23 42.08 -10.64 -38.78
N GLN A 24 42.24 -9.39 -38.28
CA GLN A 24 43.58 -8.81 -38.01
C GLN A 24 44.27 -9.52 -36.85
N ALA A 25 43.56 -9.80 -35.76
CA ALA A 25 44.11 -10.55 -34.62
C ALA A 25 44.46 -12.00 -35.02
N ALA A 26 43.61 -12.64 -35.81
CA ALA A 26 43.92 -13.98 -36.35
C ALA A 26 45.16 -14.00 -37.24
N LYS A 27 45.43 -12.90 -37.99
CA LYS A 27 46.68 -12.76 -38.70
C LYS A 27 47.86 -12.60 -37.76
N ALA A 28 47.80 -11.65 -36.82
CA ALA A 28 48.87 -11.39 -35.86
C ALA A 28 49.20 -12.64 -35.02
N ARG A 29 48.18 -13.41 -34.60
CA ARG A 29 48.37 -14.65 -33.88
C ARG A 29 49.17 -15.68 -34.66
N ARG A 30 48.85 -15.86 -35.97
CA ARG A 30 49.61 -16.75 -36.83
C ARG A 30 51.04 -16.29 -37.03
N ASP A 31 51.29 -14.98 -37.03
CA ASP A 31 52.65 -14.44 -37.16
C ASP A 31 53.49 -14.75 -35.89
N VAL A 32 52.92 -14.60 -34.67
CA VAL A 32 53.55 -15.01 -33.43
C VAL A 32 53.80 -16.52 -33.39
N GLU A 33 52.76 -17.35 -33.76
CA GLU A 33 52.89 -18.80 -33.80
C GLU A 33 53.98 -19.28 -34.77
N ARG A 34 54.27 -18.53 -35.82
CA ARG A 34 55.34 -18.83 -36.78
C ARG A 34 56.69 -18.38 -36.26
N LEU A 35 56.79 -17.18 -35.66
CA LEU A 35 58.08 -16.62 -35.21
C LEU A 35 58.57 -17.28 -33.92
N LYS A 36 57.72 -17.73 -33.03
CA LYS A 36 58.11 -18.33 -31.77
C LYS A 36 59.02 -19.55 -31.92
N PRO A 37 58.72 -20.56 -32.77
CA PRO A 37 59.61 -21.72 -32.98
C PRO A 37 60.90 -21.32 -33.74
N LEU A 38 60.84 -20.32 -34.62
CA LEU A 38 62.05 -19.84 -35.30
C LEU A 38 63.00 -19.12 -34.34
N TYR A 39 62.47 -18.38 -33.39
CA TYR A 39 63.29 -17.76 -32.31
C TYR A 39 63.92 -18.85 -31.45
N GLU A 40 63.18 -19.87 -31.03
CA GLU A 40 63.72 -20.99 -30.24
C GLU A 40 64.82 -21.74 -30.99
N GLN A 41 64.81 -21.76 -32.31
CA GLN A 41 65.86 -22.31 -33.16
C GLN A 41 66.97 -21.33 -33.57
N HIS A 42 66.99 -20.12 -32.96
CA HIS A 42 67.91 -19.01 -33.27
C HIS A 42 67.84 -18.53 -34.74
N ALA A 43 66.72 -18.77 -35.43
CA ALA A 43 66.51 -18.36 -36.81
C ALA A 43 65.68 -17.08 -36.97
N ALA A 44 65.22 -16.47 -35.85
CA ALA A 44 64.59 -15.15 -35.77
C ALA A 44 65.18 -14.34 -34.62
N SER A 45 65.10 -13.00 -34.68
CA SER A 45 65.55 -12.12 -33.61
C SER A 45 64.52 -11.99 -32.47
N GLN A 46 64.97 -11.68 -31.24
CA GLN A 46 64.13 -11.32 -30.12
C GLN A 46 63.18 -10.14 -30.50
N LEU A 47 63.72 -9.14 -31.17
CA LEU A 47 62.98 -7.95 -31.57
C LEU A 47 61.83 -8.31 -32.51
N ASP A 48 61.97 -9.28 -33.41
CA ASP A 48 60.91 -9.71 -34.31
C ASP A 48 59.77 -10.40 -33.56
N LEU A 49 60.09 -11.22 -32.55
CA LEU A 49 59.13 -11.88 -31.69
C LEU A 49 58.39 -10.87 -30.79
N ASP A 50 59.11 -9.93 -30.19
CA ASP A 50 58.53 -8.90 -29.35
C ASP A 50 57.56 -7.98 -30.14
N ASN A 51 57.97 -7.58 -31.35
CA ASN A 51 57.11 -6.80 -32.27
C ASN A 51 55.87 -7.57 -32.68
N ALA A 52 55.98 -8.85 -33.00
CA ALA A 52 54.80 -9.67 -33.35
C ALA A 52 53.85 -9.88 -32.15
N THR A 53 54.41 -10.03 -30.93
CA THR A 53 53.60 -10.16 -29.70
C THR A 53 52.89 -8.85 -29.42
N ALA A 54 53.55 -7.71 -29.46
CA ALA A 54 52.93 -6.40 -29.31
C ALA A 54 51.82 -6.14 -30.34
N ALA A 55 52.03 -6.55 -31.61
CA ALA A 55 51.03 -6.45 -32.67
C ALA A 55 49.79 -7.36 -32.41
N LEU A 56 49.99 -8.52 -31.79
CA LEU A 56 48.87 -9.38 -31.34
C LEU A 56 48.09 -8.73 -30.19
N GLU A 57 48.77 -8.19 -29.20
CA GLU A 57 48.16 -7.51 -28.05
C GLU A 57 47.32 -6.29 -28.56
N ASP A 58 47.89 -5.48 -29.45
CA ASP A 58 47.15 -4.36 -30.05
C ASP A 58 45.90 -4.85 -30.82
N ALA A 59 46.03 -5.93 -31.60
CA ALA A 59 44.90 -6.49 -32.36
C ALA A 59 43.82 -7.07 -31.43
N GLU A 60 44.19 -7.67 -30.29
CA GLU A 60 43.26 -8.16 -29.28
C GLU A 60 42.55 -7.01 -28.57
N ALA A 61 43.26 -5.91 -28.26
CA ALA A 61 42.65 -4.68 -27.73
C ALA A 61 41.64 -4.07 -28.72
N ASN A 62 41.97 -4.09 -30.04
CA ASN A 62 41.06 -3.63 -31.09
C ASN A 62 39.80 -4.50 -31.24
N ILE A 63 39.86 -5.80 -30.94
CA ILE A 63 38.66 -6.66 -30.83
C ILE A 63 37.79 -6.19 -29.68
N ALA A 64 38.36 -5.97 -28.47
CA ALA A 64 37.63 -5.51 -27.31
C ALA A 64 36.91 -4.18 -27.56
N MET A 65 37.61 -3.22 -28.20
CA MET A 65 37.01 -1.94 -28.61
C MET A 65 35.86 -2.12 -29.60
N SER A 66 36.07 -2.90 -30.69
CA SER A 66 35.05 -3.13 -31.70
C SER A 66 33.84 -3.90 -31.15
N LYS A 67 34.05 -4.75 -30.14
CA LYS A 67 32.97 -5.43 -29.44
C LYS A 67 32.14 -4.45 -28.61
N ALA A 68 32.76 -3.54 -27.87
CA ALA A 68 32.08 -2.50 -27.10
C ALA A 68 31.24 -1.58 -28.03
N ASP A 69 31.78 -1.22 -29.21
CA ASP A 69 31.03 -0.45 -30.23
C ASP A 69 29.79 -1.21 -30.73
N LEU A 70 29.91 -2.54 -30.91
CA LEU A 70 28.78 -3.38 -31.31
C LEU A 70 27.73 -3.44 -30.18
N ASP A 71 28.13 -3.69 -28.95
CA ASP A 71 27.24 -3.76 -27.80
C ASP A 71 26.47 -2.43 -27.63
N GLN A 72 27.15 -1.29 -27.84
CA GLN A 72 26.51 0.02 -27.83
C GLN A 72 25.49 0.17 -28.97
N ALA A 73 25.82 -0.24 -30.19
CA ALA A 73 24.90 -0.14 -31.32
C ALA A 73 23.66 -1.05 -31.15
N GLU A 74 23.83 -2.25 -30.58
CA GLU A 74 22.74 -3.16 -30.25
C GLU A 74 21.83 -2.60 -29.13
N MET A 75 22.41 -1.97 -28.11
CA MET A 75 21.66 -1.26 -27.08
C MET A 75 20.82 -0.11 -27.68
N GLU A 76 21.40 0.72 -28.54
CA GLU A 76 20.65 1.78 -29.22
C GLU A 76 19.49 1.22 -30.09
N LEU A 77 19.69 0.08 -30.74
CA LEU A 77 18.65 -0.60 -31.50
C LEU A 77 17.54 -1.10 -30.58
N SER A 78 17.89 -1.64 -29.41
CA SER A 78 16.89 -2.15 -28.44
C SER A 78 15.94 -1.05 -27.98
N TYR A 79 16.39 0.19 -27.84
CA TYR A 79 15.57 1.34 -27.45
C TYR A 79 14.52 1.74 -28.47
N THR A 80 14.60 1.22 -29.70
CA THR A 80 13.55 1.44 -30.71
C THR A 80 12.26 0.66 -30.40
N VAL A 81 12.34 -0.34 -29.55
CA VAL A 81 11.21 -1.12 -29.06
C VAL A 81 10.96 -0.74 -27.60
N VAL A 82 10.00 0.16 -27.39
CA VAL A 82 9.62 0.60 -26.04
C VAL A 82 8.65 -0.40 -25.46
N THR A 83 9.06 -1.03 -24.36
CA THR A 83 8.23 -1.99 -23.59
C THR A 83 7.88 -1.43 -22.22
N SER A 84 6.73 -1.81 -21.70
CA SER A 84 6.36 -1.46 -20.34
C SER A 84 7.13 -2.31 -19.33
N PRO A 85 7.71 -1.72 -18.27
CA PRO A 85 8.38 -2.47 -17.20
C PRO A 85 7.39 -3.19 -16.28
N LEU A 86 6.09 -2.87 -16.37
CA LEU A 86 5.03 -3.47 -15.57
C LEU A 86 3.85 -3.90 -16.44
N SER A 87 3.13 -4.92 -15.97
CA SER A 87 1.87 -5.34 -16.57
C SER A 87 0.73 -4.47 -16.04
N GLY A 88 -0.17 -4.04 -16.91
CA GLY A 88 -1.28 -3.17 -16.54
C GLY A 88 -2.07 -2.69 -17.75
N TYR A 89 -2.93 -1.71 -17.52
CA TYR A 89 -3.76 -1.10 -18.56
C TYR A 89 -3.06 0.11 -19.15
N ILE A 90 -3.00 0.14 -20.47
CA ILE A 90 -2.46 1.29 -21.19
C ILE A 90 -3.52 2.41 -21.23
N SER A 91 -3.09 3.63 -20.90
CA SER A 91 -3.91 4.83 -21.02
C SER A 91 -3.96 5.34 -22.48
N GLU A 92 -4.45 6.53 -22.65
CA GLU A 92 -4.46 7.20 -23.93
C GLU A 92 -3.04 7.35 -24.54
N ARG A 93 -2.99 7.40 -25.85
CA ARG A 93 -1.78 7.66 -26.62
C ARG A 93 -1.53 9.18 -26.65
N PHE A 94 -0.34 9.62 -26.22
CA PHE A 94 0.04 11.04 -26.21
C PHE A 94 0.70 11.52 -27.50
N VAL A 95 1.11 10.59 -28.38
CA VAL A 95 1.85 10.90 -29.60
C VAL A 95 1.30 10.08 -30.76
N ASP A 96 1.06 10.72 -31.92
CA ASP A 96 0.57 10.05 -33.10
C ASP A 96 1.64 9.31 -33.87
N VAL A 97 1.21 8.35 -34.69
CA VAL A 97 2.11 7.63 -35.60
C VAL A 97 2.68 8.60 -36.64
N GLY A 98 4.00 8.60 -36.79
CA GLY A 98 4.72 9.52 -37.69
C GLY A 98 5.27 10.76 -36.98
N ALA A 99 4.90 11.03 -35.74
CA ALA A 99 5.47 12.14 -34.98
C ALA A 99 6.91 11.84 -34.55
N LEU A 100 7.73 12.88 -34.49
CA LEU A 100 9.09 12.79 -33.98
C LEU A 100 9.05 12.64 -32.46
N VAL A 101 9.69 11.60 -31.93
CA VAL A 101 9.83 11.32 -30.50
C VAL A 101 11.31 11.23 -30.12
N GLY A 102 11.64 11.65 -28.90
CA GLY A 102 13.01 11.61 -28.42
C GLY A 102 13.18 12.22 -27.05
N PRO A 103 14.41 12.23 -26.50
CA PRO A 103 14.69 12.85 -25.21
C PRO A 103 14.34 14.34 -25.24
N GLY A 104 13.51 14.81 -24.30
CA GLY A 104 13.13 16.21 -24.14
C GLY A 104 11.96 16.70 -24.98
N VAL A 105 11.60 16.03 -26.08
CA VAL A 105 10.46 16.42 -26.94
C VAL A 105 9.58 15.19 -27.15
N ASN A 106 8.27 15.31 -26.85
CA ASN A 106 7.30 14.23 -27.02
C ASN A 106 7.79 12.88 -26.43
N SER A 107 8.39 12.93 -25.24
CA SER A 107 8.97 11.75 -24.60
C SER A 107 7.91 10.82 -23.99
N LYS A 108 6.73 11.34 -23.61
CA LYS A 108 5.63 10.56 -23.07
C LYS A 108 4.79 9.96 -24.20
N LEU A 109 4.89 8.66 -24.39
CA LEU A 109 4.16 7.94 -25.45
C LEU A 109 2.78 7.47 -24.98
N ALA A 110 2.74 6.85 -23.82
CA ALA A 110 1.54 6.37 -23.14
C ALA A 110 1.86 6.24 -21.64
N ALA A 111 0.84 6.05 -20.80
CA ALA A 111 1.02 5.61 -19.44
C ALA A 111 0.44 4.20 -19.26
N VAL A 112 1.11 3.38 -18.48
CA VAL A 112 0.60 2.05 -18.09
C VAL A 112 0.29 2.10 -16.60
N VAL A 113 -0.94 1.75 -16.25
CA VAL A 113 -1.45 1.78 -14.88
C VAL A 113 -1.69 0.36 -14.41
N LYS A 114 -1.07 0.01 -13.29
CA LYS A 114 -1.35 -1.22 -12.57
C LYS A 114 -2.58 -0.97 -11.69
N SER A 115 -3.63 -1.76 -11.83
CA SER A 115 -4.91 -1.55 -11.15
C SER A 115 -5.44 -2.78 -10.39
N ASP A 116 -4.67 -3.86 -10.34
CA ASP A 116 -4.95 -5.07 -9.55
C ASP A 116 -4.78 -4.83 -8.04
N THR A 117 -3.92 -3.88 -7.69
CA THR A 117 -3.70 -3.38 -6.34
C THR A 117 -3.75 -1.87 -6.40
N VAL A 118 -4.48 -1.23 -5.50
CA VAL A 118 -4.60 0.23 -5.42
C VAL A 118 -4.14 0.73 -4.06
N LEU A 119 -3.56 1.91 -4.07
CA LEU A 119 -3.15 2.62 -2.87
C LEU A 119 -4.19 3.71 -2.57
N VAL A 120 -4.63 3.77 -1.33
CA VAL A 120 -5.57 4.78 -0.85
C VAL A 120 -4.84 5.68 0.13
N ASP A 121 -4.65 6.92 -0.28
CA ASP A 121 -4.01 7.96 0.53
C ASP A 121 -5.08 8.78 1.25
N PHE A 122 -4.93 8.96 2.54
CA PHE A 122 -5.81 9.77 3.37
C PHE A 122 -5.04 10.50 4.46
N LYS A 123 -5.68 11.50 5.08
CA LYS A 123 -5.07 12.29 6.15
C LYS A 123 -5.61 11.84 7.50
N MET A 124 -4.72 11.75 8.49
CA MET A 124 -5.03 11.43 9.87
C MET A 124 -4.57 12.55 10.80
N THR A 125 -5.34 12.83 11.86
CA THR A 125 -4.94 13.85 12.84
C THR A 125 -3.88 13.32 13.80
N ALA A 126 -2.99 14.18 14.27
CA ALA A 126 -2.02 13.82 15.29
C ALA A 126 -2.69 13.33 16.60
N LEU A 127 -3.88 13.83 16.91
CA LEU A 127 -4.64 13.38 18.09
C LEU A 127 -5.10 11.93 17.95
N ASP A 128 -5.60 11.54 16.78
CA ASP A 128 -6.05 10.16 16.55
C ASP A 128 -4.86 9.19 16.53
N TYR A 129 -3.71 9.64 16.01
CA TYR A 129 -2.46 8.90 16.09
C TYR A 129 -2.06 8.62 17.54
N LEU A 130 -2.01 9.65 18.39
CA LEU A 130 -1.68 9.50 19.82
C LEU A 130 -2.67 8.60 20.56
N ARG A 131 -3.95 8.64 20.19
CA ARG A 131 -4.97 7.73 20.73
C ARG A 131 -4.70 6.28 20.32
N ALA A 132 -4.32 6.04 19.07
CA ALA A 132 -3.94 4.73 18.56
C ALA A 132 -2.65 4.22 19.23
N GLU A 133 -1.63 5.07 19.35
CA GLU A 133 -0.34 4.75 19.98
C GLU A 133 -0.51 4.34 21.45
N ARG A 134 -1.31 5.08 22.25
CA ARG A 134 -1.63 4.71 23.65
C ARG A 134 -2.21 3.30 23.80
N ARG A 135 -2.69 2.72 22.71
CA ARG A 135 -3.23 1.35 22.61
C ARG A 135 -2.28 0.41 21.87
N ASN A 136 -1.04 0.83 21.72
CA ASN A 136 0.01 0.12 20.99
C ASN A 136 -0.35 -0.23 19.53
N VAL A 137 -1.21 0.53 18.87
CA VAL A 137 -1.47 0.35 17.43
C VAL A 137 -0.31 0.94 16.66
N LYS A 138 0.39 0.10 15.92
CA LYS A 138 1.48 0.51 15.01
C LYS A 138 0.96 0.51 13.59
N PHE A 139 1.23 1.59 12.87
CA PHE A 139 0.91 1.70 11.45
C PHE A 139 2.12 1.30 10.61
N GLY A 140 1.90 0.54 9.55
CA GLY A 140 2.97 0.10 8.65
C GLY A 140 3.79 -1.10 9.13
N GLU A 141 3.55 -1.61 10.33
CA GLU A 141 4.17 -2.84 10.86
C GLU A 141 3.12 -3.92 11.05
N GLN A 142 3.44 -5.16 10.68
CA GLN A 142 2.59 -6.31 11.01
C GLN A 142 2.80 -6.68 12.49
N ASP A 143 1.79 -6.45 13.30
CA ASP A 143 1.80 -6.87 14.70
C ASP A 143 1.25 -8.30 14.81
N THR A 144 2.15 -9.27 14.98
CA THR A 144 1.81 -10.70 15.12
C THR A 144 1.25 -11.05 16.50
N THR A 145 1.28 -10.12 17.45
CA THR A 145 0.81 -10.36 18.84
C THR A 145 -0.70 -10.13 18.99
N ARG A 146 -1.37 -9.59 17.96
CA ARG A 146 -2.78 -9.24 17.97
C ARG A 146 -3.60 -10.10 17.04
N SER A 147 -4.85 -10.32 17.42
CA SER A 147 -5.87 -10.98 16.60
C SER A 147 -6.39 -10.11 15.44
N TRP A 148 -6.03 -8.82 15.38
CA TRP A 148 -6.50 -7.87 14.37
C TRP A 148 -5.40 -6.87 13.99
N GLN A 149 -5.53 -6.29 12.80
CA GLN A 149 -4.63 -5.25 12.28
C GLN A 149 -5.44 -3.99 11.92
N PRO A 150 -4.81 -2.80 11.90
CA PRO A 150 -5.43 -1.59 11.38
C PRO A 150 -5.86 -1.81 9.92
N THR A 151 -7.17 -1.86 9.72
CA THR A 151 -7.75 -2.06 8.39
C THR A 151 -8.54 -0.85 7.96
N VAL A 152 -8.56 -0.65 6.66
CA VAL A 152 -9.29 0.42 5.99
C VAL A 152 -10.47 -0.17 5.25
N THR A 153 -11.64 0.37 5.48
CA THR A 153 -12.82 0.12 4.66
C THR A 153 -13.08 1.34 3.78
N VAL A 154 -13.26 1.09 2.49
CA VAL A 154 -13.48 2.13 1.49
C VAL A 154 -14.95 2.15 1.10
N THR A 155 -15.57 3.32 1.10
CA THR A 155 -16.92 3.55 0.57
C THR A 155 -16.80 4.25 -0.77
N LEU A 156 -17.43 3.69 -1.79
CA LEU A 156 -17.44 4.21 -3.15
C LEU A 156 -18.30 5.48 -3.28
N ALA A 157 -18.30 6.08 -4.47
CA ALA A 157 -19.06 7.31 -4.73
C ALA A 157 -20.58 7.11 -4.71
N ASP A 158 -21.06 5.87 -4.89
CA ASP A 158 -22.45 5.45 -4.80
C ASP A 158 -22.88 5.07 -3.37
N ASP A 159 -22.07 5.41 -2.37
CA ASP A 159 -22.21 5.06 -0.96
C ASP A 159 -22.19 3.52 -0.68
N SER A 160 -21.85 2.70 -1.66
CA SER A 160 -21.63 1.26 -1.43
C SER A 160 -20.27 1.02 -0.77
N GLU A 161 -20.21 0.03 0.11
CA GLU A 161 -18.96 -0.38 0.75
C GLU A 161 -18.17 -1.32 -0.15
N TYR A 162 -16.87 -1.03 -0.32
CA TYR A 162 -15.99 -1.90 -1.08
C TYR A 162 -15.73 -3.20 -0.30
N PRO A 163 -15.91 -4.39 -0.90
CA PRO A 163 -15.94 -5.65 -0.16
C PRO A 163 -14.58 -6.07 0.41
N VAL A 164 -13.48 -5.55 -0.17
CA VAL A 164 -12.13 -5.90 0.28
C VAL A 164 -11.61 -4.80 1.22
N LYS A 165 -11.14 -5.21 2.39
CA LYS A 165 -10.51 -4.29 3.35
C LYS A 165 -9.06 -4.07 2.97
N GLY A 166 -8.61 -2.82 3.10
CA GLY A 166 -7.21 -2.46 2.94
C GLY A 166 -6.42 -2.62 4.23
N ILE A 167 -5.13 -2.78 4.09
CA ILE A 167 -4.18 -2.83 5.20
C ILE A 167 -3.34 -1.55 5.14
N VAL A 168 -3.17 -0.88 6.29
CA VAL A 168 -2.31 0.29 6.36
C VAL A 168 -0.85 -0.16 6.23
N ASP A 169 -0.19 0.30 5.17
CA ASP A 169 1.19 -0.05 4.84
C ASP A 169 2.19 1.07 5.13
N PHE A 170 1.71 2.31 5.21
CA PHE A 170 2.57 3.46 5.43
C PHE A 170 1.86 4.57 6.22
N ALA A 171 2.62 5.21 7.12
CA ALA A 171 2.23 6.43 7.80
C ALA A 171 3.40 7.41 7.74
N ASP A 172 3.14 8.64 7.27
CA ASP A 172 4.15 9.68 7.14
C ASP A 172 4.62 10.12 8.55
N PRO A 173 5.92 10.11 8.85
CA PRO A 173 6.44 10.58 10.13
C PRO A 173 6.34 12.11 10.30
N LEU A 174 6.02 12.85 9.23
CA LEU A 174 5.93 14.30 9.24
C LEU A 174 4.50 14.77 9.32
N VAL A 175 4.23 15.62 10.31
CA VAL A 175 2.93 16.30 10.46
C VAL A 175 2.96 17.63 9.71
N ASP A 176 1.98 17.88 8.88
CA ASP A 176 1.78 19.18 8.24
C ASP A 176 1.40 20.23 9.32
N PRO A 177 2.23 21.26 9.57
CA PRO A 177 1.99 22.23 10.64
C PRO A 177 0.78 23.12 10.39
N LYS A 178 0.28 23.22 9.14
CA LYS A 178 -0.89 24.04 8.80
C LYS A 178 -2.20 23.33 9.11
N THR A 179 -2.24 22.03 8.96
CA THR A 179 -3.46 21.22 9.13
C THR A 179 -3.45 20.35 10.39
N GLY A 180 -2.29 20.14 11.00
CA GLY A 180 -2.12 19.21 12.13
C GLY A 180 -2.36 17.75 11.76
N THR A 181 -2.27 17.41 10.47
CA THR A 181 -2.49 16.08 9.94
C THR A 181 -1.25 15.52 9.24
N PHE A 182 -1.17 14.22 9.12
CA PHE A 182 -0.13 13.52 8.35
C PHE A 182 -0.75 12.55 7.37
N GLY A 183 0.03 12.13 6.36
CA GLY A 183 -0.38 11.19 5.35
C GLY A 183 -0.40 9.77 5.90
N VAL A 184 -1.45 9.02 5.59
CA VAL A 184 -1.54 7.59 5.84
C VAL A 184 -1.94 6.93 4.53
N ARG A 185 -1.35 5.77 4.23
CA ARG A 185 -1.62 5.00 3.04
C ARG A 185 -2.05 3.59 3.40
N ALA A 186 -3.02 3.09 2.69
CA ALA A 186 -3.45 1.71 2.78
C ALA A 186 -3.41 1.06 1.40
N GLU A 187 -2.97 -0.19 1.37
CA GLU A 187 -2.99 -1.04 0.18
C GLU A 187 -4.26 -1.87 0.16
N LEU A 188 -4.96 -1.88 -0.99
CA LEU A 188 -6.17 -2.66 -1.23
C LEU A 188 -6.01 -3.50 -2.49
N SER A 189 -6.39 -4.76 -2.41
CA SER A 189 -6.55 -5.62 -3.59
C SER A 189 -7.78 -5.19 -4.40
N ASN A 190 -7.63 -5.08 -5.72
CA ASN A 190 -8.67 -4.60 -6.65
C ASN A 190 -8.89 -5.57 -7.83
N PRO A 191 -9.24 -6.84 -7.56
CA PRO A 191 -9.32 -7.86 -8.59
C PRO A 191 -10.36 -7.57 -9.67
N ASN A 192 -11.44 -6.88 -9.30
CA ASN A 192 -12.53 -6.51 -10.21
C ASN A 192 -12.38 -5.09 -10.80
N GLN A 193 -11.30 -4.40 -10.51
CA GLN A 193 -10.95 -3.07 -11.03
C GLN A 193 -12.06 -2.00 -10.82
N LYS A 194 -12.84 -2.14 -9.78
CA LYS A 194 -13.88 -1.16 -9.43
C LYS A 194 -13.31 0.15 -8.89
N LEU A 195 -12.13 0.09 -8.29
CA LEU A 195 -11.40 1.27 -7.82
C LEU A 195 -10.51 1.78 -8.95
N LEU A 196 -10.73 3.01 -9.37
CA LEU A 196 -9.94 3.66 -10.41
C LEU A 196 -8.93 4.62 -9.76
N PRO A 197 -7.66 4.59 -10.19
CA PRO A 197 -6.68 5.58 -9.73
C PRO A 197 -7.14 7.01 -10.01
N GLY A 198 -6.98 7.89 -9.02
CA GLY A 198 -7.47 9.28 -9.09
C GLY A 198 -8.92 9.47 -8.62
N GLN A 199 -9.62 8.43 -8.21
CA GLN A 199 -10.97 8.50 -7.67
C GLN A 199 -10.94 8.95 -6.19
N PHE A 200 -11.90 9.80 -5.80
CA PHE A 200 -12.14 10.13 -4.39
C PHE A 200 -13.07 9.10 -3.75
N THR A 201 -12.71 8.68 -2.54
CA THR A 201 -13.49 7.71 -1.75
C THR A 201 -13.58 8.16 -0.30
N LYS A 202 -14.59 7.66 0.42
CA LYS A 202 -14.66 7.82 1.87
C LYS A 202 -13.93 6.65 2.54
N VAL A 203 -13.08 6.96 3.50
CA VAL A 203 -12.26 5.97 4.21
C VAL A 203 -12.70 5.87 5.66
N LYS A 204 -12.94 4.64 6.12
CA LYS A 204 -13.11 4.31 7.54
C LYS A 204 -11.90 3.49 7.98
N LEU A 205 -11.13 4.04 8.90
CA LEU A 205 -9.98 3.37 9.49
C LEU A 205 -10.38 2.71 10.82
N LEU A 206 -10.11 1.41 10.94
CA LEU A 206 -10.24 0.68 12.20
C LEU A 206 -9.03 0.96 13.08
N LEU A 207 -9.20 1.76 14.12
CA LEU A 207 -8.12 2.18 15.03
C LEU A 207 -8.00 1.34 16.28
N ASP A 208 -9.07 0.62 16.66
CA ASP A 208 -9.11 -0.12 17.91
C ASP A 208 -10.21 -1.20 17.89
N VAL A 209 -9.90 -2.35 18.46
CA VAL A 209 -10.86 -3.41 18.72
C VAL A 209 -10.83 -3.69 20.22
N ARG A 210 -11.93 -3.47 20.87
CA ARG A 210 -12.09 -3.75 22.32
C ARG A 210 -12.83 -5.05 22.50
N GLU A 211 -12.10 -6.13 22.65
CA GLU A 211 -12.68 -7.41 22.99
C GLU A 211 -13.29 -7.35 24.39
N ARG A 212 -14.45 -7.99 24.58
CA ARG A 212 -15.16 -8.07 25.86
C ARG A 212 -15.55 -6.73 26.50
N SER A 213 -15.79 -5.70 25.68
CA SER A 213 -16.28 -4.43 26.19
C SER A 213 -17.77 -4.53 26.51
N ILE A 214 -18.15 -4.03 27.70
CA ILE A 214 -19.55 -3.91 28.06
C ILE A 214 -20.13 -2.73 27.28
N VAL A 215 -21.19 -2.97 26.53
CA VAL A 215 -21.90 -1.94 25.75
C VAL A 215 -23.35 -1.86 26.21
N VAL A 216 -23.83 -0.64 26.35
CA VAL A 216 -25.23 -0.37 26.69
C VAL A 216 -25.88 0.48 25.60
N PRO A 217 -27.20 0.35 25.35
CA PRO A 217 -27.91 1.29 24.48
C PRO A 217 -27.75 2.72 25.02
N ARG A 218 -27.55 3.69 24.11
CA ARG A 218 -27.43 5.11 24.53
C ARG A 218 -28.61 5.61 25.35
N LYS A 219 -29.79 5.09 25.11
CA LYS A 219 -31.02 5.40 25.87
C LYS A 219 -30.91 5.07 27.36
N ALA A 220 -30.09 4.10 27.75
CA ALA A 220 -29.89 3.71 29.14
C ALA A 220 -28.99 4.68 29.92
N LEU A 221 -28.26 5.56 29.22
CA LEU A 221 -27.30 6.47 29.79
C LEU A 221 -27.95 7.83 30.06
N SER A 222 -27.84 8.30 31.30
CA SER A 222 -28.26 9.64 31.73
C SER A 222 -27.05 10.44 32.20
N ILE A 223 -27.10 11.76 32.03
CA ILE A 223 -26.02 12.67 32.45
C ILE A 223 -26.57 13.66 33.47
N GLU A 224 -25.89 13.78 34.61
CA GLU A 224 -26.14 14.80 35.61
C GLU A 224 -24.87 15.55 36.02
N LYS A 225 -25.01 16.52 36.93
CA LYS A 225 -23.85 17.32 37.41
C LYS A 225 -22.71 16.50 38.00
N GLY A 226 -22.95 15.24 38.38
CA GLY A 226 -21.95 14.30 38.93
C GLY A 226 -21.29 13.39 37.85
N GLY A 227 -21.72 13.43 36.61
CA GLY A 227 -21.24 12.56 35.54
C GLY A 227 -22.33 11.73 34.89
N ALA A 228 -21.89 10.78 34.06
CA ALA A 228 -22.78 9.82 33.42
C ALA A 228 -23.19 8.71 34.41
N PHE A 229 -24.45 8.34 34.41
CA PHE A 229 -24.97 7.27 35.25
C PHE A 229 -25.97 6.40 34.50
N ILE A 230 -26.19 5.20 35.03
CA ILE A 230 -27.18 4.24 34.58
C ILE A 230 -27.97 3.73 35.80
N TYR A 231 -29.19 3.24 35.55
CA TYR A 231 -29.91 2.46 36.53
C TYR A 231 -29.69 0.97 36.25
N ILE A 232 -29.30 0.24 37.29
CA ILE A 232 -29.21 -1.22 37.25
C ILE A 232 -30.28 -1.81 38.16
N ILE A 233 -30.70 -3.02 37.86
CA ILE A 233 -31.64 -3.77 38.72
C ILE A 233 -30.86 -4.91 39.37
N ARG A 234 -30.79 -4.85 40.68
CA ARG A 234 -30.15 -5.89 41.50
C ARG A 234 -30.98 -7.18 41.49
N ARG A 235 -30.42 -8.25 42.05
CA ARG A 235 -31.07 -9.57 42.13
C ARG A 235 -32.34 -9.58 42.95
N ASP A 236 -32.52 -8.62 43.88
CA ASP A 236 -33.67 -8.40 44.74
C ASP A 236 -34.72 -7.45 44.11
N ASP A 237 -34.60 -7.16 42.82
CA ASP A 237 -35.43 -6.26 42.01
C ASP A 237 -35.43 -4.80 42.55
N ILE A 238 -34.36 -4.38 43.19
CA ILE A 238 -34.18 -3.00 43.62
C ILE A 238 -33.41 -2.21 42.57
N ALA A 239 -33.93 -1.03 42.22
CA ALA A 239 -33.28 -0.09 41.32
C ALA A 239 -32.11 0.62 42.04
N GLU A 240 -30.92 0.55 41.46
CA GLU A 240 -29.71 1.20 41.95
C GLU A 240 -29.21 2.19 40.89
N LYS A 241 -28.99 3.45 41.28
CA LYS A 241 -28.33 4.44 40.45
C LYS A 241 -26.82 4.28 40.57
N ARG A 242 -26.13 4.07 39.46
CA ARG A 242 -24.69 3.86 39.45
C ARG A 242 -24.00 4.77 38.46
N PHE A 243 -23.01 5.51 38.94
CA PHE A 243 -22.15 6.32 38.09
C PHE A 243 -21.20 5.42 37.30
N VAL A 244 -21.04 5.74 36.03
CA VAL A 244 -20.23 4.95 35.08
C VAL A 244 -19.27 5.85 34.34
N GLN A 245 -18.13 5.27 33.97
CA GLN A 245 -17.20 5.92 33.07
C GLN A 245 -17.50 5.44 31.63
N THR A 246 -17.90 6.37 30.80
CA THR A 246 -18.22 6.07 29.39
C THR A 246 -17.00 6.11 28.53
N GLY A 247 -16.93 5.20 27.55
CA GLY A 247 -15.99 5.18 26.45
C GLY A 247 -16.60 5.74 25.16
N PRO A 248 -16.08 5.33 24.00
CA PRO A 248 -16.60 5.76 22.70
C PRO A 248 -18.02 5.26 22.44
N GLU A 249 -18.76 6.07 21.68
CA GLU A 249 -20.07 5.69 21.14
C GLU A 249 -19.88 4.91 19.84
N ILE A 250 -20.62 3.80 19.67
CA ILE A 250 -20.62 2.95 18.49
C ILE A 250 -22.05 2.82 17.99
N GLY A 251 -22.41 3.60 16.98
CA GLY A 251 -23.79 3.68 16.49
C GLY A 251 -24.73 4.15 17.59
N ASN A 252 -25.71 3.32 17.98
CA ASN A 252 -26.68 3.61 19.03
C ASN A 252 -26.31 3.00 20.41
N LYS A 253 -25.04 2.62 20.59
CA LYS A 253 -24.52 2.01 21.81
C LYS A 253 -23.34 2.81 22.35
N VAL A 254 -23.15 2.77 23.67
CA VAL A 254 -22.03 3.41 24.38
C VAL A 254 -21.24 2.32 25.10
N VAL A 255 -19.92 2.38 24.97
CA VAL A 255 -19.02 1.51 25.72
C VAL A 255 -18.95 1.99 27.17
N ILE A 256 -19.08 1.08 28.13
CA ILE A 256 -18.84 1.38 29.54
C ILE A 256 -17.46 0.87 29.93
N GLU A 257 -16.56 1.78 30.27
CA GLU A 257 -15.19 1.46 30.67
C GLU A 257 -15.08 1.01 32.15
N ARG A 258 -15.90 1.61 33.01
CA ARG A 258 -15.93 1.29 34.44
C ARG A 258 -17.30 1.53 35.02
N GLY A 259 -17.65 0.76 36.07
CA GLY A 259 -18.87 0.95 36.84
C GLY A 259 -20.02 -0.01 36.49
N LEU A 260 -19.84 -0.90 35.50
CA LEU A 260 -20.81 -1.93 35.14
C LEU A 260 -20.13 -3.29 35.03
N GLY A 261 -20.73 -4.33 35.57
CA GLY A 261 -20.29 -5.72 35.49
C GLY A 261 -20.95 -6.48 34.33
N GLU A 262 -20.38 -7.63 33.99
CA GLU A 262 -21.00 -8.54 33.03
C GLU A 262 -22.31 -9.11 33.61
N ASN A 263 -23.32 -9.26 32.73
CA ASN A 263 -24.65 -9.81 33.10
C ASN A 263 -25.46 -8.98 34.11
N GLU A 264 -25.12 -7.73 34.38
CA GLU A 264 -25.98 -6.84 35.14
C GLU A 264 -27.16 -6.35 34.28
N ARG A 265 -28.35 -6.33 34.88
CA ARG A 265 -29.58 -5.85 34.24
C ARG A 265 -29.60 -4.32 34.24
N VAL A 266 -29.60 -3.72 33.04
CA VAL A 266 -29.57 -2.26 32.85
C VAL A 266 -30.94 -1.78 32.39
N VAL A 267 -31.44 -0.72 32.99
CA VAL A 267 -32.72 -0.11 32.60
C VAL A 267 -32.53 0.72 31.36
N VAL A 268 -33.28 0.43 30.32
CA VAL A 268 -33.22 1.13 29.02
C VAL A 268 -34.32 2.18 28.87
N GLU A 269 -35.51 1.88 29.44
CA GLU A 269 -36.70 2.75 29.39
C GLU A 269 -37.33 2.88 30.79
N GLY A 270 -38.08 3.96 31.06
CA GLY A 270 -38.77 4.20 32.34
C GLY A 270 -37.86 4.76 33.45
N TYR A 271 -36.60 5.01 33.21
CA TYR A 271 -35.62 5.45 34.24
C TYR A 271 -35.97 6.79 34.91
N HIS A 272 -36.75 7.66 34.26
CA HIS A 272 -37.16 8.96 34.79
C HIS A 272 -38.17 8.84 35.94
N LYS A 273 -38.82 7.68 36.10
CA LYS A 273 -39.75 7.37 37.20
C LYS A 273 -39.05 6.65 38.37
N LEU A 274 -37.78 6.24 38.18
CA LEU A 274 -37.06 5.44 39.16
C LEU A 274 -36.46 6.30 40.28
N VAL A 275 -36.72 5.84 41.52
CA VAL A 275 -36.08 6.35 42.72
C VAL A 275 -35.09 5.28 43.22
N PRO A 276 -33.81 5.65 43.46
CA PRO A 276 -32.84 4.69 43.99
C PRO A 276 -33.31 4.01 45.26
N GLY A 277 -33.17 2.68 45.35
CA GLY A 277 -33.54 1.90 46.53
C GLY A 277 -34.99 1.38 46.53
N VAL A 278 -35.78 1.69 45.52
CA VAL A 278 -37.17 1.21 45.39
C VAL A 278 -37.20 -0.11 44.65
N LYS A 279 -38.07 -1.03 45.09
CA LYS A 279 -38.34 -2.28 44.39
C LYS A 279 -39.16 -2.02 43.12
N VAL A 280 -38.73 -2.60 42.00
CA VAL A 280 -39.32 -2.36 40.70
C VAL A 280 -39.74 -3.68 40.04
N HIS A 281 -40.76 -3.63 39.20
CA HIS A 281 -41.11 -4.73 38.33
C HIS A 281 -40.43 -4.49 36.96
N ALA A 282 -39.43 -5.30 36.63
CA ALA A 282 -38.67 -5.14 35.42
C ALA A 282 -39.07 -6.18 34.37
N VAL A 283 -39.28 -5.70 33.16
CA VAL A 283 -39.60 -6.51 31.97
C VAL A 283 -38.45 -6.46 30.97
N GLU A 284 -38.18 -7.54 30.28
CA GLU A 284 -37.12 -7.57 29.29
C GLU A 284 -37.44 -6.65 28.11
N ALA A 285 -36.44 -5.88 27.68
CA ALA A 285 -36.56 -4.99 26.55
C ALA A 285 -36.74 -5.82 25.25
N GLY A 286 -37.90 -5.67 24.59
CA GLY A 286 -38.30 -6.45 23.41
C GLY A 286 -39.49 -7.39 23.63
N ASP A 287 -39.92 -7.59 24.86
CA ASP A 287 -41.21 -8.27 25.15
C ASP A 287 -42.38 -7.26 25.04
N GLU A 288 -42.84 -7.07 23.79
CA GLU A 288 -43.90 -6.10 23.46
C GLU A 288 -45.19 -6.37 24.26
N LYS A 289 -45.53 -7.65 24.54
CA LYS A 289 -46.74 -8.01 25.29
C LYS A 289 -46.65 -7.60 26.75
N ALA A 290 -45.50 -7.83 27.36
CA ALA A 290 -45.27 -7.45 28.74
C ALA A 290 -45.16 -5.93 28.92
N ILE A 291 -44.59 -5.24 27.95
CA ILE A 291 -44.53 -3.76 27.91
C ILE A 291 -45.93 -3.16 27.74
N GLN A 292 -46.77 -3.75 26.92
CA GLN A 292 -48.15 -3.28 26.74
C GLN A 292 -49.04 -3.50 27.95
N ALA A 293 -48.91 -4.65 28.65
CA ALA A 293 -49.56 -4.92 29.90
C ALA A 293 -49.22 -3.91 31.00
N LEU A 294 -47.94 -3.55 31.14
CA LEU A 294 -47.50 -2.53 32.10
C LEU A 294 -48.04 -1.13 31.79
N ARG A 295 -48.21 -0.78 30.53
CA ARG A 295 -48.83 0.52 30.15
C ARG A 295 -50.33 0.58 30.46
N GLU A 296 -51.03 -0.54 30.30
CA GLU A 296 -52.45 -0.64 30.64
C GLU A 296 -52.71 -0.60 32.15
N GLU A 297 -51.76 -1.11 32.99
CA GLU A 297 -51.81 -1.00 34.44
C GLU A 297 -51.48 0.43 34.95
N GLU A 298 -50.71 1.22 34.20
CA GLU A 298 -50.37 2.61 34.55
C GLU A 298 -51.50 3.62 34.21
N GLU A 299 -52.41 3.26 33.31
CA GLU A 299 -53.56 4.11 32.91
C GLU A 299 -54.81 3.90 33.75
N GLN A 300 -54.83 2.94 34.66
CA GLN A 300 -55.90 2.71 35.65
C GLN A 300 -55.52 3.28 37.01
#